data_28814220982f2274b577cbd23d2919e9
#
_entry.id   28814220982f2274b577cbd23d2919e9
#
_cell.length_a   1.000
_cell.length_b   1.000
_cell.length_c   1.000
_cell.angle_alpha   90.00
_cell.angle_beta   90.00
_cell.angle_gamma   90.00
#
_symmetry.space_group_name_H-M   'P 1'
#
loop_
_entity.id
_entity.type
_entity.pdbx_description
1 polymer ?
#
loop_
_entity_poly.entity_id
_entity_poly.type
_entity_poly.pdbx_seq_one_letter_code
_entity_poly.pdbx_strand_id
1 'polypeptide(L)'
;DAFLEKGKSQEIKVGVETRGTSHIIAGLFVQASGINARFVESGSDTEKLTALVGGTIDAAFVNVNQAKQYVESGKAIALGVVSNGEEGARSTVLPDVPNMQEQGVDCTFSTLNLFCGPKDMSDELAKQLYDYYAAAAASDGVNEILQPAGMAMEFLPYEDGQAKVAEQQESITSVVEMLGLKQN
;
A
#
# COMPACT_ATOMS: atom_id res chain seq x y z
N ASP A 1 -16.44 -11.61 -2.12
CA ASP A 1 -17.18 -12.22 -3.24
C ASP A 1 -18.26 -11.31 -3.81
N ALA A 2 -19.24 -10.82 -3.02
CA ALA A 2 -20.34 -10.00 -3.55
C ALA A 2 -19.85 -8.69 -4.23
N PHE A 3 -18.80 -8.04 -3.71
CA PHE A 3 -18.23 -6.86 -4.33
C PHE A 3 -17.57 -7.16 -5.68
N LEU A 4 -16.83 -8.26 -5.77
CA LEU A 4 -16.20 -8.69 -7.02
C LEU A 4 -17.25 -9.06 -8.08
N GLU A 5 -18.30 -9.77 -7.71
CA GLU A 5 -19.41 -10.10 -8.62
C GLU A 5 -20.15 -8.85 -9.10
N LYS A 6 -20.37 -7.88 -8.20
CA LYS A 6 -20.91 -6.57 -8.60
C LYS A 6 -19.98 -5.88 -9.60
N GLY A 7 -18.67 -5.88 -9.35
CA GLY A 7 -17.68 -5.22 -10.20
C GLY A 7 -17.51 -5.88 -11.58
N LYS A 8 -17.85 -7.15 -11.74
CA LYS A 8 -17.88 -7.82 -13.07
C LYS A 8 -19.11 -7.41 -13.89
N SER A 9 -20.20 -7.06 -13.26
CA SER A 9 -21.47 -6.72 -13.91
C SER A 9 -21.75 -5.20 -14.02
N GLN A 10 -21.13 -4.39 -13.19
CA GLN A 10 -21.32 -2.95 -13.10
C GLN A 10 -19.99 -2.22 -12.97
N GLU A 11 -19.92 -0.97 -13.44
CA GLU A 11 -18.76 -0.12 -13.21
C GLU A 11 -18.69 0.28 -11.73
N ILE A 12 -17.53 0.06 -11.10
CA ILE A 12 -17.21 0.46 -9.73
C ILE A 12 -16.40 1.76 -9.76
N LYS A 13 -16.86 2.77 -9.06
CA LYS A 13 -16.11 4.02 -8.87
C LYS A 13 -15.11 3.85 -7.73
N VAL A 14 -13.82 3.81 -8.06
CA VAL A 14 -12.74 3.66 -7.09
C VAL A 14 -12.06 5.01 -6.86
N GLY A 15 -12.13 5.51 -5.63
CA GLY A 15 -11.46 6.74 -5.23
C GLY A 15 -9.95 6.55 -5.13
N VAL A 16 -9.21 7.43 -5.78
CA VAL A 16 -7.74 7.43 -5.82
C VAL A 16 -7.18 8.83 -5.67
N GLU A 17 -5.92 8.91 -5.24
CA GLU A 17 -5.08 10.07 -5.47
C GLU A 17 -4.36 9.85 -6.80
N THR A 18 -4.66 10.63 -7.81
CA THR A 18 -4.14 10.43 -9.17
C THR A 18 -2.61 10.45 -9.20
N ARG A 19 -2.00 9.39 -9.72
CA ARG A 19 -0.55 9.12 -9.71
C ARG A 19 0.06 8.87 -8.33
N GLY A 20 -0.74 8.81 -7.27
CA GLY A 20 -0.33 8.42 -5.93
C GLY A 20 -0.35 6.91 -5.72
N THR A 21 0.08 6.48 -4.54
CA THR A 21 0.14 5.06 -4.14
C THR A 21 -1.23 4.37 -4.26
N SER A 22 -2.30 5.05 -3.85
CA SER A 22 -3.66 4.48 -3.94
C SER A 22 -4.11 4.21 -5.38
N HIS A 23 -3.63 4.99 -6.37
CA HIS A 23 -3.91 4.73 -7.78
C HIS A 23 -3.18 3.48 -8.28
N ILE A 24 -1.92 3.30 -7.88
CA ILE A 24 -1.13 2.11 -8.24
C ILE A 24 -1.77 0.86 -7.64
N ILE A 25 -2.10 0.88 -6.36
CA ILE A 25 -2.76 -0.25 -5.69
C ILE A 25 -4.11 -0.55 -6.32
N ALA A 26 -4.92 0.46 -6.64
CA ALA A 26 -6.19 0.29 -7.32
C ALA A 26 -6.02 -0.35 -8.71
N GLY A 27 -4.98 0.04 -9.45
CA GLY A 27 -4.63 -0.56 -10.73
C GLY A 27 -4.27 -2.05 -10.61
N LEU A 28 -3.40 -2.40 -9.66
CA LEU A 28 -3.05 -3.79 -9.35
C LEU A 28 -4.28 -4.61 -8.99
N PHE A 29 -5.14 -4.07 -8.14
CA PHE A 29 -6.38 -4.75 -7.74
C PHE A 29 -7.33 -4.98 -8.92
N VAL A 30 -7.53 -3.98 -9.77
CA VAL A 30 -8.38 -4.10 -10.97
C VAL A 30 -7.82 -5.15 -11.92
N GLN A 31 -6.50 -5.16 -12.13
CA GLN A 31 -5.82 -6.16 -12.95
C GLN A 31 -6.00 -7.58 -12.41
N ALA A 32 -5.79 -7.76 -11.10
CA ALA A 32 -5.87 -9.07 -10.46
C ALA A 32 -7.30 -9.59 -10.32
N SER A 33 -8.27 -8.70 -10.08
CA SER A 33 -9.67 -9.07 -9.85
C SER A 33 -10.52 -9.12 -11.11
N GLY A 34 -10.10 -8.44 -12.19
CA GLY A 34 -10.86 -8.35 -13.45
C GLY A 34 -12.17 -7.57 -13.35
N ILE A 35 -12.36 -6.73 -12.32
CA ILE A 35 -13.57 -5.91 -12.20
C ILE A 35 -13.54 -4.74 -13.19
N ASN A 36 -14.71 -4.28 -13.58
CA ASN A 36 -14.88 -3.04 -14.33
C ASN A 36 -14.86 -1.85 -13.35
N ALA A 37 -13.80 -1.04 -13.41
CA ALA A 37 -13.63 0.08 -12.50
C ALA A 37 -13.30 1.37 -13.22
N ARG A 38 -13.80 2.46 -12.66
CA ARG A 38 -13.45 3.83 -13.04
C ARG A 38 -12.76 4.52 -11.87
N PHE A 39 -11.55 5.01 -12.09
CA PHE A 39 -10.82 5.78 -11.09
C PHE A 39 -11.37 7.20 -11.00
N VAL A 40 -11.63 7.65 -9.78
CA VAL A 40 -12.15 8.97 -9.47
C VAL A 40 -11.13 9.70 -8.60
N GLU A 41 -10.63 10.84 -9.06
CA GLU A 41 -9.75 11.67 -8.23
C GLU A 41 -10.50 12.08 -6.95
N SER A 42 -9.95 11.73 -5.82
CA SER A 42 -10.59 11.92 -4.52
C SER A 42 -9.63 12.43 -3.44
N GLY A 43 -8.41 12.78 -3.83
CA GLY A 43 -7.40 13.38 -2.97
C GLY A 43 -6.87 12.46 -1.86
N SER A 44 -6.70 13.02 -0.68
CA SER A 44 -6.16 12.33 0.51
C SER A 44 -7.07 11.20 1.01
N ASP A 45 -6.54 10.37 1.90
CA ASP A 45 -7.32 9.28 2.51
C ASP A 45 -8.58 9.78 3.24
N THR A 46 -8.50 10.93 3.90
CA THR A 46 -9.66 11.55 4.57
C THR A 46 -10.73 11.99 3.56
N GLU A 47 -10.32 12.55 2.43
CA GLU A 47 -11.24 12.94 1.37
C GLU A 47 -11.87 11.73 0.70
N LYS A 48 -11.08 10.67 0.42
CA LYS A 48 -11.59 9.39 -0.08
C LYS A 48 -12.62 8.76 0.86
N LEU A 49 -12.35 8.72 2.16
CA LEU A 49 -13.29 8.19 3.16
C LEU A 49 -14.57 9.05 3.26
N THR A 50 -14.43 10.36 3.13
CA THR A 50 -15.59 11.28 3.08
C THR A 50 -16.44 11.03 1.83
N ALA A 51 -15.80 10.90 0.67
CA ALA A 51 -16.46 10.59 -0.60
C ALA A 51 -17.16 9.21 -0.58
N LEU A 52 -16.53 8.21 0.06
CA LEU A 52 -17.09 6.88 0.24
C LEU A 52 -18.37 6.92 1.09
N VAL A 53 -18.32 7.57 2.25
CA VAL A 53 -19.48 7.72 3.14
C VAL A 53 -20.60 8.56 2.48
N GLY A 54 -20.22 9.56 1.67
CA GLY A 54 -21.12 10.38 0.89
C GLY A 54 -21.70 9.68 -0.35
N GLY A 55 -21.27 8.48 -0.69
CA GLY A 55 -21.76 7.69 -1.83
C GLY A 55 -21.33 8.22 -3.21
N THR A 56 -20.33 9.09 -3.29
CA THR A 56 -19.80 9.59 -4.57
C THR A 56 -18.83 8.61 -5.22
N ILE A 57 -18.20 7.75 -4.43
CA ILE A 57 -17.40 6.60 -4.84
C ILE A 57 -17.93 5.33 -4.17
N ASP A 58 -17.63 4.17 -4.77
CA ASP A 58 -18.08 2.85 -4.28
C ASP A 58 -17.02 2.14 -3.44
N ALA A 59 -15.75 2.43 -3.67
CA ALA A 59 -14.61 1.86 -2.95
C ALA A 59 -13.41 2.82 -2.97
N ALA A 60 -12.47 2.60 -2.05
CA ALA A 60 -11.20 3.33 -2.02
C ALA A 60 -10.10 2.49 -1.35
N PHE A 61 -8.86 2.70 -1.76
CA PHE A 61 -7.69 2.23 -1.03
C PHE A 61 -7.18 3.37 -0.14
N VAL A 62 -7.10 3.09 1.16
CA VAL A 62 -6.72 4.05 2.19
C VAL A 62 -5.84 3.39 3.24
N ASN A 63 -5.10 4.18 3.99
CA ASN A 63 -4.29 3.68 5.10
C ASN A 63 -5.17 2.99 6.14
N VAL A 64 -4.73 1.83 6.60
CA VAL A 64 -5.47 0.96 7.52
C VAL A 64 -5.83 1.65 8.84
N ASN A 65 -4.96 2.52 9.38
CA ASN A 65 -5.24 3.27 10.61
C ASN A 65 -6.37 4.29 10.43
N GLN A 66 -6.46 4.90 9.26
CA GLN A 66 -7.56 5.83 8.94
C GLN A 66 -8.85 5.06 8.68
N ALA A 67 -8.79 3.92 7.98
CA ALA A 67 -9.94 3.06 7.74
C ALA A 67 -10.57 2.56 9.05
N LYS A 68 -9.74 2.21 10.04
CA LYS A 68 -10.18 1.62 11.32
C LYS A 68 -11.32 2.40 11.98
N GLN A 69 -11.20 3.71 12.10
CA GLN A 69 -12.23 4.55 12.75
C GLN A 69 -13.57 4.51 12.01
N TYR A 70 -13.56 4.43 10.68
CA TYR A 70 -14.77 4.34 9.87
C TYR A 70 -15.39 2.95 9.93
N VAL A 71 -14.58 1.91 10.02
CA VAL A 71 -15.03 0.52 10.17
C VAL A 71 -15.62 0.30 11.55
N GLU A 72 -14.95 0.71 12.62
CA GLU A 72 -15.43 0.59 14.01
C GLU A 72 -16.72 1.39 14.26
N SER A 73 -16.88 2.54 13.59
CA SER A 73 -18.11 3.34 13.67
C SER A 73 -19.23 2.85 12.73
N GLY A 74 -19.01 1.78 11.98
CA GLY A 74 -19.98 1.23 11.03
C GLY A 74 -20.28 2.11 9.82
N LYS A 75 -19.44 3.13 9.55
CA LYS A 75 -19.61 4.05 8.41
C LYS A 75 -19.03 3.49 7.11
N ALA A 76 -18.12 2.53 7.21
CA ALA A 76 -17.52 1.83 6.08
C ALA A 76 -17.32 0.35 6.43
N ILE A 77 -17.13 -0.47 5.40
CA ILE A 77 -16.79 -1.88 5.52
C ILE A 77 -15.40 -2.10 4.92
N ALA A 78 -14.49 -2.71 5.68
CA ALA A 78 -13.23 -3.17 5.15
C ALA A 78 -13.46 -4.47 4.36
N LEU A 79 -13.25 -4.43 3.04
CA LEU A 79 -13.43 -5.57 2.16
C LEU A 79 -12.21 -6.51 2.16
N GLY A 80 -11.03 -5.96 2.41
CA GLY A 80 -9.77 -6.70 2.49
C GLY A 80 -8.60 -5.76 2.74
N VAL A 81 -7.46 -6.34 3.08
CA VAL A 81 -6.19 -5.63 3.28
C VAL A 81 -5.21 -6.04 2.18
N VAL A 82 -4.55 -5.07 1.57
CA VAL A 82 -3.42 -5.33 0.66
C VAL A 82 -2.19 -5.58 1.52
N SER A 83 -1.63 -6.78 1.44
CA SER A 83 -0.45 -7.21 2.19
C SER A 83 0.84 -7.05 1.37
N ASN A 84 1.98 -7.28 2.00
CA ASN A 84 3.28 -7.30 1.35
C ASN A 84 3.55 -8.60 0.55
N GLY A 85 2.63 -9.55 0.57
CA GLY A 85 2.74 -10.83 -0.13
C GLY A 85 3.28 -11.98 0.73
N GLU A 86 3.62 -11.76 1.99
CA GLU A 86 3.95 -12.84 2.91
C GLU A 86 2.73 -13.70 3.20
N GLU A 87 2.91 -15.02 3.15
CA GLU A 87 1.82 -15.97 3.38
C GLU A 87 1.22 -15.79 4.79
N GLY A 88 -0.08 -15.61 4.85
CA GLY A 88 -0.81 -15.41 6.10
C GLY A 88 -0.61 -14.05 6.78
N ALA A 89 0.10 -13.12 6.16
CA ALA A 89 0.30 -11.79 6.71
C ALA A 89 -1.03 -11.02 6.79
N ARG A 90 -1.46 -10.74 8.01
CA ARG A 90 -2.64 -9.91 8.30
C ARG A 90 -2.25 -8.60 8.95
N SER A 91 -3.10 -7.60 8.78
CA SER A 91 -2.91 -6.31 9.44
C SER A 91 -3.02 -6.45 10.97
N THR A 92 -2.06 -5.92 11.70
CA THR A 92 -2.12 -5.81 13.17
C THR A 92 -3.19 -4.81 13.64
N VAL A 93 -3.61 -3.91 12.75
CA VAL A 93 -4.60 -2.85 13.02
C VAL A 93 -6.04 -3.35 12.80
N LEU A 94 -6.24 -4.20 11.79
CA LEU A 94 -7.52 -4.84 11.43
C LEU A 94 -7.31 -6.36 11.27
N PRO A 95 -7.02 -7.11 12.33
CA PRO A 95 -6.62 -8.52 12.25
C PRO A 95 -7.73 -9.45 11.76
N ASP A 96 -8.99 -9.05 11.94
CA ASP A 96 -10.16 -9.83 11.52
C ASP A 96 -10.49 -9.66 10.02
N VAL A 97 -9.88 -8.66 9.35
CA VAL A 97 -10.09 -8.42 7.93
C VAL A 97 -9.10 -9.27 7.13
N PRO A 98 -9.59 -10.16 6.24
CA PRO A 98 -8.71 -10.99 5.43
C PRO A 98 -7.87 -10.15 4.48
N ASN A 99 -6.67 -10.62 4.12
CA ASN A 99 -5.91 -9.99 3.05
C ASN A 99 -6.51 -10.35 1.67
N MET A 100 -6.05 -9.65 0.61
CA MET A 100 -6.57 -9.87 -0.74
C MET A 100 -6.28 -11.28 -1.26
N GLN A 101 -5.11 -11.84 -0.96
CA GLN A 101 -4.71 -13.19 -1.40
C GLN A 101 -5.58 -14.28 -0.76
N GLU A 102 -5.93 -14.15 0.53
CA GLU A 102 -6.89 -15.05 1.21
C GLU A 102 -8.25 -15.06 0.54
N GLN A 103 -8.58 -14.01 -0.21
CA GLN A 103 -9.84 -13.87 -0.95
C GLN A 103 -9.71 -14.24 -2.44
N GLY A 104 -8.56 -14.79 -2.85
CA GLY A 104 -8.30 -15.23 -4.22
C GLY A 104 -7.95 -14.07 -5.18
N VAL A 105 -7.63 -12.88 -4.67
CA VAL A 105 -7.17 -11.74 -5.47
C VAL A 105 -5.67 -11.58 -5.26
N ASP A 106 -4.88 -11.86 -6.29
CA ASP A 106 -3.42 -11.72 -6.24
C ASP A 106 -3.02 -10.24 -6.38
N CYS A 107 -3.29 -9.49 -5.32
CA CYS A 107 -2.96 -8.08 -5.21
C CYS A 107 -2.13 -7.85 -3.95
N THR A 108 -0.86 -7.61 -4.15
CA THR A 108 0.11 -7.32 -3.09
C THR A 108 0.84 -6.01 -3.38
N PHE A 109 1.18 -5.28 -2.34
CA PHE A 109 1.95 -4.06 -2.46
C PHE A 109 2.62 -3.72 -1.14
N SER A 110 3.89 -3.31 -1.20
CA SER A 110 4.63 -2.76 -0.07
C SER A 110 5.07 -1.34 -0.34
N THR A 111 4.99 -0.49 0.67
CA THR A 111 5.60 0.84 0.62
C THR A 111 6.95 0.78 1.33
N LEU A 112 8.02 1.08 0.62
CA LEU A 112 9.36 1.14 1.19
C LEU A 112 9.63 2.54 1.74
N ASN A 113 10.15 2.60 2.98
CA ASN A 113 10.74 3.80 3.55
C ASN A 113 12.25 3.67 3.45
N LEU A 114 12.89 4.64 2.81
CA LEU A 114 14.31 4.60 2.47
C LEU A 114 15.07 5.73 3.14
N PHE A 115 16.28 5.42 3.62
CA PHE A 115 17.27 6.44 3.93
C PHE A 115 18.19 6.62 2.73
N CYS A 116 18.24 7.82 2.17
CA CYS A 116 19.06 8.14 1.01
C CYS A 116 20.12 9.16 1.39
N GLY A 117 21.35 8.94 0.93
CA GLY A 117 22.44 9.88 1.04
C GLY A 117 22.71 10.63 -0.28
N PRO A 118 23.52 11.69 -0.25
CA PRO A 118 24.03 12.36 -1.44
C PRO A 118 24.78 11.38 -2.36
N LYS A 119 24.71 11.62 -3.69
CA LYS A 119 25.35 10.77 -4.70
C LYS A 119 26.86 10.60 -4.48
N ASP A 120 27.51 11.65 -3.99
CA ASP A 120 28.97 11.70 -3.80
C ASP A 120 29.37 11.40 -2.35
N MET A 121 28.50 10.73 -1.57
CA MET A 121 28.85 10.25 -0.22
C MET A 121 29.96 9.22 -0.32
N SER A 122 30.98 9.34 0.56
CA SER A 122 32.04 8.33 0.64
C SER A 122 31.49 7.01 1.19
N ASP A 123 32.06 5.90 0.73
CA ASP A 123 31.68 4.55 1.20
C ASP A 123 31.89 4.39 2.71
N GLU A 124 32.92 5.04 3.27
CA GLU A 124 33.15 5.04 4.71
C GLU A 124 32.00 5.70 5.49
N LEU A 125 31.54 6.87 5.03
CA LEU A 125 30.42 7.57 5.66
C LEU A 125 29.11 6.78 5.47
N ALA A 126 28.87 6.23 4.27
CA ALA A 126 27.73 5.39 3.99
C ALA A 126 27.66 4.18 4.93
N LYS A 127 28.81 3.52 5.14
CA LYS A 127 28.91 2.39 6.08
C LYS A 127 28.66 2.82 7.53
N GLN A 128 29.21 3.94 7.98
CA GLN A 128 28.97 4.44 9.33
C GLN A 128 27.49 4.75 9.56
N LEU A 129 26.82 5.39 8.60
CA LEU A 129 25.38 5.67 8.68
C LEU A 129 24.55 4.37 8.67
N TYR A 130 24.93 3.40 7.84
CA TYR A 130 24.30 2.10 7.83
C TYR A 130 24.40 1.43 9.22
N ASP A 131 25.59 1.40 9.82
CA ASP A 131 25.81 0.80 11.14
C ASP A 131 24.96 1.49 12.24
N TYR A 132 24.80 2.82 12.19
CA TYR A 132 23.93 3.56 13.10
C TYR A 132 22.45 3.23 12.90
N TYR A 133 21.99 3.19 11.66
CA TYR A 133 20.60 2.84 11.36
C TYR A 133 20.29 1.38 11.69
N ALA A 134 21.23 0.46 11.47
CA ALA A 134 21.09 -0.94 11.85
C ALA A 134 20.92 -1.11 13.36
N ALA A 135 21.73 -0.39 14.14
CA ALA A 135 21.63 -0.40 15.60
C ALA A 135 20.29 0.22 16.08
N ALA A 136 19.84 1.30 15.44
CA ALA A 136 18.55 1.90 15.75
C ALA A 136 17.38 0.97 15.39
N ALA A 137 17.41 0.35 14.23
CA ALA A 137 16.39 -0.60 13.75
C ALA A 137 16.24 -1.83 14.68
N ALA A 138 17.33 -2.26 15.28
CA ALA A 138 17.33 -3.37 16.24
C ALA A 138 16.83 -2.98 17.64
N SER A 139 16.53 -1.69 17.90
CA SER A 139 16.10 -1.23 19.22
C SER A 139 14.60 -1.46 19.46
N ASP A 140 14.25 -1.79 20.70
CA ASP A 140 12.86 -1.96 21.13
C ASP A 140 12.03 -0.69 20.90
N GLY A 141 12.62 0.51 21.14
CA GLY A 141 11.94 1.79 20.98
C GLY A 141 11.46 2.08 19.55
N VAL A 142 12.16 1.59 18.53
CA VAL A 142 11.69 1.72 17.14
C VAL A 142 10.50 0.79 16.89
N ASN A 143 10.57 -0.45 17.36
CA ASN A 143 9.46 -1.40 17.22
C ASN A 143 8.20 -0.95 17.96
N GLU A 144 8.34 -0.35 19.16
CA GLU A 144 7.23 0.23 19.92
C GLU A 144 6.49 1.35 19.15
N ILE A 145 7.19 2.07 18.28
CA ILE A 145 6.59 3.12 17.43
C ILE A 145 5.97 2.53 16.16
N LEU A 146 6.64 1.56 15.53
CA LEU A 146 6.22 1.03 14.24
C LEU A 146 5.00 0.10 14.33
N GLN A 147 4.94 -0.77 15.34
CA GLN A 147 3.85 -1.72 15.49
C GLN A 147 2.46 -1.06 15.57
N PRO A 148 2.22 -0.01 16.40
CA PRO A 148 0.93 0.67 16.43
C PRO A 148 0.61 1.40 15.11
N ALA A 149 1.63 1.74 14.32
CA ALA A 149 1.45 2.35 13.00
C ALA A 149 1.13 1.31 11.90
N GLY A 150 1.08 0.02 12.23
CA GLY A 150 0.89 -1.04 11.25
C GLY A 150 2.09 -1.22 10.33
N MET A 151 3.28 -0.83 10.78
CA MET A 151 4.54 -0.92 10.04
C MET A 151 5.40 -2.04 10.62
N ALA A 152 6.12 -2.74 9.76
CA ALA A 152 7.15 -3.70 10.13
C ALA A 152 8.54 -3.15 9.83
N MET A 153 9.51 -3.43 10.73
CA MET A 153 10.90 -3.13 10.48
C MET A 153 11.52 -4.27 9.66
N GLU A 154 11.94 -3.93 8.45
CA GLU A 154 12.77 -4.77 7.61
C GLU A 154 14.03 -3.98 7.27
N PHE A 155 15.12 -4.19 8.01
CA PHE A 155 16.37 -3.51 7.77
C PHE A 155 17.30 -4.40 6.96
N LEU A 156 17.43 -4.09 5.68
CA LEU A 156 18.19 -4.90 4.73
C LEU A 156 19.65 -4.43 4.65
N PRO A 157 20.61 -5.33 4.36
CA PRO A 157 21.94 -4.95 3.90
C PRO A 157 21.86 -3.99 2.70
N TYR A 158 22.89 -3.14 2.56
CA TYR A 158 22.89 -2.08 1.54
C TYR A 158 22.61 -2.59 0.11
N GLU A 159 23.28 -3.69 -0.27
CA GLU A 159 23.13 -4.30 -1.60
C GLU A 159 21.71 -4.89 -1.80
N ASP A 160 21.20 -5.57 -0.76
CA ASP A 160 19.85 -6.16 -0.78
C ASP A 160 18.78 -5.06 -0.82
N GLY A 161 19.00 -3.96 -0.10
CA GLY A 161 18.14 -2.79 -0.15
C GLY A 161 18.05 -2.18 -1.55
N GLN A 162 19.16 -2.07 -2.26
CA GLN A 162 19.17 -1.61 -3.66
C GLN A 162 18.42 -2.56 -4.59
N ALA A 163 18.62 -3.87 -4.43
CA ALA A 163 17.90 -4.87 -5.22
C ALA A 163 16.38 -4.79 -4.98
N LYS A 164 15.95 -4.61 -3.73
CA LYS A 164 14.54 -4.44 -3.35
C LYS A 164 13.91 -3.20 -3.98
N VAL A 165 14.62 -2.08 -4.00
CA VAL A 165 14.19 -0.85 -4.67
C VAL A 165 14.02 -1.06 -6.17
N ALA A 166 14.97 -1.73 -6.81
CA ALA A 166 14.90 -2.01 -8.25
C ALA A 166 13.72 -2.92 -8.61
N GLU A 167 13.48 -3.99 -7.83
CA GLU A 167 12.34 -4.88 -7.98
C GLU A 167 11.02 -4.11 -7.88
N GLN A 168 10.89 -3.28 -6.85
CA GLN A 168 9.67 -2.49 -6.67
C GLN A 168 9.47 -1.45 -7.77
N GLN A 169 10.54 -0.82 -8.24
CA GLN A 169 10.46 0.12 -9.36
C GLN A 169 9.98 -0.56 -10.64
N GLU A 170 10.43 -1.77 -10.93
CA GLU A 170 9.97 -2.55 -12.08
C GLU A 170 8.47 -2.85 -11.97
N SER A 171 8.02 -3.34 -10.81
CA SER A 171 6.60 -3.59 -10.53
C SER A 171 5.74 -2.34 -10.73
N ILE A 172 6.13 -1.21 -10.13
CA ILE A 172 5.42 0.07 -10.27
C ILE A 172 5.41 0.54 -11.72
N THR A 173 6.54 0.41 -12.43
CA THR A 173 6.65 0.82 -13.84
C THR A 173 5.66 0.06 -14.72
N SER A 174 5.53 -1.25 -14.52
CA SER A 174 4.56 -2.08 -15.23
C SER A 174 3.13 -1.58 -15.03
N VAL A 175 2.75 -1.27 -13.78
CA VAL A 175 1.42 -0.75 -13.48
C VAL A 175 1.18 0.65 -14.06
N VAL A 176 2.18 1.53 -13.98
CA VAL A 176 2.12 2.89 -14.55
C VAL A 176 1.91 2.84 -16.07
N GLU A 177 2.59 1.91 -16.76
CA GLU A 177 2.40 1.69 -18.20
C GLU A 177 1.00 1.16 -18.51
N MET A 178 0.53 0.16 -17.78
CA MET A 178 -0.80 -0.41 -17.93
C MET A 178 -1.91 0.65 -17.73
N LEU A 179 -1.73 1.54 -16.77
CA LEU A 179 -2.67 2.63 -16.47
C LEU A 179 -2.55 3.84 -17.41
N GLY A 180 -1.57 3.85 -18.32
CA GLY A 180 -1.31 4.98 -19.23
C GLY A 180 -0.85 6.25 -18.49
N LEU A 181 -0.25 6.12 -17.31
CA LEU A 181 0.16 7.24 -16.46
C LEU A 181 1.59 7.75 -16.77
N LYS A 182 2.28 7.15 -17.71
CA LYS A 182 3.63 7.54 -18.12
C LYS A 182 3.62 8.99 -18.63
N GLN A 183 4.46 9.83 -18.04
CA GLN A 183 4.71 11.18 -18.59
C GLN A 183 5.65 11.04 -19.79
N ASN A 184 5.30 11.67 -20.90
CA ASN A 184 6.19 11.87 -22.04
C ASN A 184 7.24 12.93 -21.70
#